data_1c7c2ce4888e72bd43d6454dbba91700
#
_entry.id   1c7c2ce4888e72bd43d6454dbba91700
#
_cell.length_a   1.000
_cell.length_b   1.000
_cell.length_c   1.000
_cell.angle_alpha   90.00
_cell.angle_beta   90.00
_cell.angle_gamma   90.00
#
_symmetry.space_group_name_H-M   'P 1'
#
loop_
_entity.id
_entity.type
_entity.pdbx_description
1 polymer ?
#
loop_
_entity_poly.entity_id
_entity_poly.type
_entity_poly.pdbx_seq_one_letter_code
_entity_poly.pdbx_strand_id
1 'polypeptide(L)'
;ADFNWYQGRNEINYGADLTRYSVLPGSYQPSGDSSLVIPKTIQREKALEAALYFEDKFVLTDYMSINAGVRFSSFFSFGPRSFLQYDPSYSKSRSTVVDTLNFKSRELFRTYAGPEFRVSLNFRTGSRSSFKINYNRTRQYLHLLSNTTSISPTDTWKLSDYYLKPQVGDQYALGFYQMLFNNSIQTSVEVYYKQISNMLDFKGGTNLVMADNIEKDVVNVKGKAYGVEFSVKRDEGRVRWSIGYTYARTFLKSLGKFSDEIINNGEWFPANFDKPNDLVATFNFLFSRRFSFSTNYTWSTGRPITYPVATY
;
A
#
# COMPACT_ATOMS: atom_id res chain seq x y z
N ALA A 1 19.02 9.02 9.98
CA ALA A 1 19.43 10.23 10.68
C ALA A 1 18.51 11.37 10.25
N ASP A 2 17.90 12.06 11.22
CA ASP A 2 16.88 13.07 10.99
C ASP A 2 17.35 14.38 11.66
N PHE A 3 17.23 15.47 10.94
CA PHE A 3 17.60 16.79 11.40
C PHE A 3 16.45 17.76 11.20
N ASN A 4 16.16 18.58 12.21
CA ASN A 4 15.14 19.61 12.20
C ASN A 4 15.83 20.98 12.37
N TRP A 5 15.51 21.92 11.50
CA TRP A 5 16.02 23.27 11.58
C TRP A 5 14.87 24.27 11.48
N TYR A 6 14.79 25.15 12.46
CA TYR A 6 13.75 26.17 12.58
C TYR A 6 14.34 27.54 12.30
N GLN A 7 13.86 28.25 11.27
CA GLN A 7 14.32 29.59 10.93
C GLN A 7 13.15 30.46 10.50
N GLY A 8 12.75 31.38 11.37
CA GLY A 8 11.66 32.32 11.09
C GLY A 8 10.33 31.61 10.81
N ARG A 9 9.91 31.61 9.55
CA ARG A 9 8.66 30.98 9.07
C ARG A 9 8.86 29.58 8.48
N ASN A 10 10.09 29.08 8.47
CA ASN A 10 10.46 27.78 7.93
C ASN A 10 10.69 26.76 9.07
N GLU A 11 10.18 25.56 8.86
CA GLU A 11 10.49 24.36 9.63
C GLU A 11 11.04 23.34 8.61
N ILE A 12 12.37 23.21 8.57
CA ILE A 12 13.07 22.40 7.58
C ILE A 12 13.44 21.07 8.22
N ASN A 13 13.03 19.98 7.59
CA ASN A 13 13.36 18.61 7.96
C ASN A 13 14.19 17.97 6.84
N TYR A 14 15.33 17.41 7.17
CA TYR A 14 16.15 16.69 6.19
C TYR A 14 16.87 15.52 6.84
N GLY A 15 17.18 14.52 6.05
CA GLY A 15 17.85 13.35 6.59
C GLY A 15 18.15 12.27 5.57
N ALA A 16 18.62 11.14 6.12
CA ALA A 16 18.96 9.96 5.36
C ALA A 16 18.48 8.68 6.06
N ASP A 17 17.90 7.78 5.29
CA ASP A 17 17.45 6.46 5.71
C ASP A 17 18.27 5.37 5.04
N LEU A 18 18.59 4.32 5.79
CA LEU A 18 19.21 3.12 5.27
C LEU A 18 18.52 1.90 5.89
N THR A 19 17.87 1.10 5.04
CA THR A 19 17.15 -0.10 5.44
C THR A 19 17.71 -1.33 4.75
N ARG A 20 18.12 -2.33 5.54
CA ARG A 20 18.55 -3.63 5.04
C ARG A 20 17.43 -4.63 5.14
N TYR A 21 17.08 -5.24 4.02
CA TYR A 21 16.08 -6.29 3.94
C TYR A 21 16.72 -7.68 3.92
N SER A 22 16.10 -8.61 4.64
CA SER A 22 16.42 -10.03 4.62
C SER A 22 15.13 -10.81 4.81
N VAL A 23 14.47 -11.15 3.70
CA VAL A 23 13.15 -11.79 3.67
C VAL A 23 13.30 -13.26 3.37
N LEU A 24 12.65 -14.12 4.16
CA LEU A 24 12.45 -15.54 3.88
C LEU A 24 11.01 -15.73 3.43
N PRO A 25 10.73 -15.92 2.13
CA PRO A 25 9.36 -15.96 1.62
C PRO A 25 8.51 -17.11 2.15
N GLY A 26 9.13 -18.23 2.50
CA GLY A 26 8.45 -19.36 3.09
C GLY A 26 9.35 -20.57 3.31
N SER A 27 8.95 -21.44 4.23
CA SER A 27 9.59 -22.76 4.43
C SER A 27 8.56 -23.78 4.93
N TYR A 28 8.64 -25.00 4.40
CA TYR A 28 7.96 -26.18 4.92
C TYR A 28 8.93 -27.06 5.65
N GLN A 29 8.52 -27.55 6.79
CA GLN A 29 9.26 -28.53 7.57
C GLN A 29 8.28 -29.67 7.98
N PRO A 30 8.74 -30.93 8.01
CA PRO A 30 7.94 -32.02 8.52
C PRO A 30 7.63 -31.82 10.01
N SER A 31 6.41 -32.15 10.42
CA SER A 31 6.00 -32.14 11.83
C SER A 31 6.02 -33.59 12.35
N GLY A 32 7.21 -34.07 12.78
CA GLY A 32 7.42 -35.43 13.30
C GLY A 32 7.81 -36.44 12.22
N ASP A 33 8.20 -37.65 12.70
CA ASP A 33 8.82 -38.67 11.85
C ASP A 33 7.85 -39.35 10.87
N SER A 34 6.53 -39.26 11.11
CA SER A 34 5.49 -39.80 10.22
C SER A 34 4.97 -38.80 9.18
N SER A 35 5.54 -37.61 9.12
CA SER A 35 5.11 -36.57 8.18
C SER A 35 5.56 -36.92 6.75
N LEU A 36 4.63 -36.87 5.79
CA LEU A 36 4.90 -36.99 4.36
C LEU A 36 5.36 -35.70 3.72
N VAL A 37 5.51 -34.63 4.49
CA VAL A 37 5.95 -33.32 4.01
C VAL A 37 7.43 -33.37 3.64
N ILE A 38 7.75 -33.11 2.39
CA ILE A 38 9.14 -32.92 1.92
C ILE A 38 9.58 -31.51 2.34
N PRO A 39 10.71 -31.38 3.09
CA PRO A 39 11.21 -30.07 3.47
C PRO A 39 11.47 -29.19 2.25
N LYS A 40 10.95 -27.98 2.26
CA LYS A 40 11.17 -27.01 1.19
C LYS A 40 11.37 -25.62 1.79
N THR A 41 12.38 -24.90 1.33
CA THR A 41 12.63 -23.51 1.73
C THR A 41 12.83 -22.67 0.48
N ILE A 42 12.03 -21.60 0.35
CA ILE A 42 12.22 -20.62 -0.72
C ILE A 42 13.47 -19.80 -0.43
N GLN A 43 14.24 -19.54 -1.47
CA GLN A 43 15.49 -18.80 -1.33
C GLN A 43 15.29 -17.42 -0.69
N ARG A 44 16.11 -17.14 0.32
CA ARG A 44 16.10 -15.85 1.04
C ARG A 44 16.44 -14.69 0.11
N GLU A 45 15.68 -13.61 0.22
CA GLU A 45 15.86 -12.39 -0.56
C GLU A 45 16.59 -11.33 0.27
N LYS A 46 17.54 -10.64 -0.36
CA LYS A 46 18.36 -9.61 0.29
C LYS A 46 18.34 -8.34 -0.53
N ALA A 47 18.14 -7.22 0.14
CA ALA A 47 18.20 -5.91 -0.49
C ALA A 47 18.66 -4.83 0.49
N LEU A 48 19.04 -3.69 -0.06
CA LEU A 48 19.35 -2.46 0.67
C LEU A 48 18.52 -1.33 0.06
N GLU A 49 17.82 -0.59 0.87
CA GLU A 49 17.17 0.66 0.50
C GLU A 49 17.92 1.82 1.14
N ALA A 50 18.30 2.80 0.35
CA ALA A 50 18.89 4.04 0.79
C ALA A 50 18.03 5.21 0.32
N ALA A 51 17.77 6.19 1.17
CA ALA A 51 17.03 7.37 0.80
C ALA A 51 17.62 8.63 1.44
N LEU A 52 17.50 9.73 0.70
CA LEU A 52 17.74 11.08 1.18
C LEU A 52 16.44 11.87 1.06
N TYR A 53 16.15 12.71 2.03
CA TYR A 53 14.95 13.54 1.97
C TYR A 53 15.22 14.96 2.49
N PHE A 54 14.40 15.87 1.97
CA PHE A 54 14.33 17.26 2.38
C PHE A 54 12.87 17.70 2.33
N GLU A 55 12.40 18.36 3.38
CA GLU A 55 11.04 18.88 3.51
C GLU A 55 11.09 20.24 4.19
N ASP A 56 10.32 21.21 3.68
CA ASP A 56 10.14 22.52 4.29
C ASP A 56 8.65 22.81 4.50
N LYS A 57 8.29 23.12 5.73
CA LYS A 57 7.00 23.65 6.09
C LYS A 57 7.12 25.16 6.26
N PHE A 58 6.63 25.89 5.29
CA PHE A 58 6.69 27.34 5.21
C PHE A 58 5.34 27.97 5.56
N VAL A 59 5.34 28.88 6.55
CA VAL A 59 4.16 29.68 6.92
C VAL A 59 4.17 30.95 6.07
N LEU A 60 3.36 30.95 4.98
CA LEU A 60 3.26 32.11 4.09
C LEU A 60 2.57 33.30 4.77
N THR A 61 1.43 33.01 5.42
CA THR A 61 0.63 34.00 6.17
C THR A 61 0.01 33.32 7.40
N ASP A 62 -0.64 34.08 8.28
CA ASP A 62 -1.39 33.51 9.40
C ASP A 62 -2.52 32.57 8.97
N TYR A 63 -2.95 32.66 7.71
CA TYR A 63 -4.04 31.84 7.16
C TYR A 63 -3.58 30.75 6.21
N MET A 64 -2.31 30.78 5.77
CA MET A 64 -1.81 29.88 4.72
C MET A 64 -0.43 29.33 5.04
N SER A 65 -0.30 28.02 4.99
CA SER A 65 0.98 27.32 5.08
C SER A 65 1.10 26.27 3.97
N ILE A 66 2.32 26.12 3.49
CA ILE A 66 2.70 25.08 2.53
C ILE A 66 3.71 24.15 3.20
N ASN A 67 3.58 22.86 2.95
CA ASN A 67 4.58 21.87 3.29
C ASN A 67 4.97 21.19 1.98
N ALA A 68 6.24 21.26 1.60
CA ALA A 68 6.75 20.67 0.37
C ALA A 68 8.03 19.88 0.65
N GLY A 69 8.06 18.63 0.20
CA GLY A 69 9.19 17.76 0.42
C GLY A 69 9.47 16.85 -0.77
N VAL A 70 10.72 16.44 -0.87
CA VAL A 70 11.20 15.43 -1.80
C VAL A 70 12.03 14.40 -1.05
N ARG A 71 11.76 13.13 -1.33
CA ARG A 71 12.59 11.99 -0.93
C ARG A 71 13.08 11.30 -2.19
N PHE A 72 14.35 11.02 -2.28
CA PHE A 72 14.91 10.21 -3.35
C PHE A 72 15.33 8.87 -2.78
N SER A 73 14.66 7.80 -3.18
CA SER A 73 14.93 6.44 -2.72
C SER A 73 15.62 5.63 -3.80
N SER A 74 16.57 4.80 -3.38
CA SER A 74 17.28 3.84 -4.21
C SER A 74 17.23 2.47 -3.55
N PHE A 75 16.90 1.46 -4.32
CA PHE A 75 16.75 0.09 -3.86
C PHE A 75 17.67 -0.84 -4.65
N PHE A 76 18.48 -1.61 -3.95
CA PHE A 76 19.52 -2.48 -4.50
C PHE A 76 19.23 -3.92 -4.10
N SER A 77 19.01 -4.80 -5.07
CA SER A 77 18.72 -6.22 -4.84
C SER A 77 19.99 -7.06 -5.04
N PHE A 78 20.29 -7.93 -4.08
CA PHE A 78 21.53 -8.71 -4.05
C PHE A 78 21.28 -10.21 -4.04
N GLY A 79 22.19 -10.95 -4.71
CA GLY A 79 22.27 -12.39 -4.65
C GLY A 79 22.71 -12.95 -3.28
N PRO A 80 22.69 -14.28 -3.13
CA PRO A 80 22.53 -15.25 -4.19
C PRO A 80 21.07 -15.36 -4.68
N ARG A 81 20.86 -15.42 -5.99
CA ARG A 81 19.55 -15.61 -6.62
C ARG A 81 19.68 -16.16 -8.02
N SER A 82 18.72 -17.03 -8.41
CA SER A 82 18.57 -17.51 -9.77
C SER A 82 17.24 -17.05 -10.34
N PHE A 83 17.23 -16.57 -11.58
CA PHE A 83 16.04 -16.17 -12.31
C PHE A 83 15.97 -16.95 -13.61
N LEU A 84 14.80 -17.49 -13.91
CA LEU A 84 14.53 -18.10 -15.21
C LEU A 84 14.34 -16.99 -16.24
N GLN A 85 15.02 -17.10 -17.38
CA GLN A 85 14.72 -16.25 -18.54
C GLN A 85 13.68 -16.95 -19.41
N TYR A 86 12.68 -16.18 -19.83
CA TYR A 86 11.58 -16.66 -20.66
C TYR A 86 11.65 -16.07 -22.04
N ASP A 87 11.23 -16.83 -23.05
CA ASP A 87 11.05 -16.33 -24.41
C ASP A 87 10.03 -15.18 -24.40
N PRO A 88 10.39 -13.96 -24.84
CA PRO A 88 9.53 -12.79 -24.82
C PRO A 88 8.33 -12.87 -25.78
N SER A 89 8.32 -13.86 -26.69
CA SER A 89 7.23 -14.10 -27.64
C SER A 89 6.05 -14.85 -27.02
N TYR A 90 6.23 -15.41 -25.82
CA TYR A 90 5.22 -16.22 -25.15
C TYR A 90 5.01 -15.77 -23.70
N SER A 91 3.86 -16.14 -23.14
CA SER A 91 3.61 -15.99 -21.70
C SER A 91 4.61 -16.80 -20.87
N LYS A 92 4.99 -16.28 -19.71
CA LYS A 92 5.92 -16.95 -18.81
C LYS A 92 5.35 -18.27 -18.32
N SER A 93 6.02 -19.37 -18.62
CA SER A 93 5.68 -20.72 -18.21
C SER A 93 6.94 -21.57 -18.13
N ARG A 94 6.83 -22.78 -17.58
CA ARG A 94 7.99 -23.72 -17.55
C ARG A 94 8.47 -24.10 -18.95
N SER A 95 7.57 -24.17 -19.91
CA SER A 95 7.89 -24.55 -21.31
C SER A 95 8.53 -23.43 -22.12
N THR A 96 8.44 -22.17 -21.65
CA THR A 96 9.00 -21.00 -22.36
C THR A 96 10.34 -20.55 -21.76
N VAL A 97 10.93 -21.32 -20.85
CA VAL A 97 12.25 -21.04 -20.28
C VAL A 97 13.32 -21.28 -21.33
N VAL A 98 14.17 -20.28 -21.57
CA VAL A 98 15.27 -20.33 -22.52
C VAL A 98 16.63 -20.35 -21.84
N ASP A 99 16.78 -19.80 -20.65
CA ASP A 99 18.03 -19.72 -19.91
C ASP A 99 17.79 -19.49 -18.41
N THR A 100 18.85 -19.54 -17.60
CA THR A 100 18.83 -19.26 -16.17
C THR A 100 19.95 -18.30 -15.80
N LEU A 101 19.59 -17.13 -15.31
CA LEU A 101 20.53 -16.15 -14.76
C LEU A 101 20.86 -16.48 -13.31
N ASN A 102 22.13 -16.69 -13.02
CA ASN A 102 22.61 -17.01 -11.68
C ASN A 102 23.47 -15.87 -11.14
N PHE A 103 23.09 -15.33 -10.00
CA PHE A 103 23.82 -14.28 -9.29
C PHE A 103 24.44 -14.81 -8.01
N LYS A 104 25.72 -14.50 -7.78
CA LYS A 104 26.49 -14.94 -6.61
C LYS A 104 26.09 -14.16 -5.36
N SER A 105 26.54 -14.64 -4.21
CA SER A 105 26.33 -13.95 -2.94
C SER A 105 26.90 -12.52 -2.98
N ARG A 106 26.07 -11.54 -2.53
CA ARG A 106 26.38 -10.11 -2.55
C ARG A 106 26.53 -9.48 -3.95
N GLU A 107 26.29 -10.21 -5.02
CA GLU A 107 26.28 -9.66 -6.37
C GLU A 107 25.01 -8.81 -6.57
N LEU A 108 25.18 -7.58 -7.05
CA LEU A 108 24.07 -6.67 -7.37
C LEU A 108 23.43 -7.11 -8.70
N PHE A 109 22.16 -7.43 -8.70
CA PHE A 109 21.48 -7.86 -9.92
C PHE A 109 20.38 -6.91 -10.39
N ARG A 110 19.87 -6.02 -9.51
CA ARG A 110 18.86 -5.04 -9.89
C ARG A 110 18.93 -3.80 -9.02
N THR A 111 18.73 -2.65 -9.67
CA THR A 111 18.59 -1.35 -8.99
C THR A 111 17.32 -0.67 -9.45
N TYR A 112 16.58 -0.10 -8.50
CA TYR A 112 15.45 0.79 -8.73
C TYR A 112 15.69 2.08 -7.97
N ALA A 113 15.41 3.22 -8.59
CA ALA A 113 15.52 4.51 -7.93
C ALA A 113 14.50 5.50 -8.44
N GLY A 114 14.24 6.54 -7.66
CA GLY A 114 13.42 7.65 -8.13
C GLY A 114 12.89 8.55 -7.02
N PRO A 115 12.33 9.71 -7.43
CA PRO A 115 11.80 10.70 -6.52
C PRO A 115 10.44 10.32 -5.97
N GLU A 116 10.20 10.73 -4.73
CA GLU A 116 8.93 10.71 -4.03
C GLU A 116 8.64 12.15 -3.59
N PHE A 117 7.44 12.64 -3.86
CA PHE A 117 7.06 14.02 -3.59
C PHE A 117 5.96 14.07 -2.53
N ARG A 118 6.00 15.08 -1.67
CA ARG A 118 4.95 15.43 -0.73
C ARG A 118 4.71 16.91 -0.81
N VAL A 119 3.47 17.30 -1.12
CA VAL A 119 3.08 18.71 -1.13
C VAL A 119 1.74 18.81 -0.41
N SER A 120 1.65 19.71 0.56
CA SER A 120 0.44 19.99 1.31
C SER A 120 0.26 21.51 1.42
N LEU A 121 -0.88 21.99 0.97
CA LEU A 121 -1.32 23.36 1.17
C LEU A 121 -2.44 23.37 2.20
N ASN A 122 -2.27 24.15 3.26
CA ASN A 122 -3.28 24.36 4.29
C ASN A 122 -3.72 25.82 4.26
N PHE A 123 -5.03 26.04 4.11
CA PHE A 123 -5.64 27.36 4.04
C PHE A 123 -6.75 27.46 5.09
N ARG A 124 -6.59 28.37 6.06
CA ARG A 124 -7.61 28.70 7.05
C ARG A 124 -8.57 29.73 6.47
N THR A 125 -9.84 29.38 6.37
CA THR A 125 -10.90 30.30 5.92
C THR A 125 -11.49 31.12 7.06
N GLY A 126 -11.13 30.79 8.30
CA GLY A 126 -11.55 31.47 9.51
C GLY A 126 -10.92 30.82 10.75
N SER A 127 -11.36 31.24 11.94
CA SER A 127 -10.88 30.68 13.21
C SER A 127 -11.28 29.21 13.43
N ARG A 128 -12.28 28.72 12.69
CA ARG A 128 -12.90 27.39 12.91
C ARG A 128 -12.97 26.54 11.66
N SER A 129 -12.45 26.98 10.53
CA SER A 129 -12.53 26.27 9.27
C SER A 129 -11.23 26.32 8.49
N SER A 130 -10.91 25.23 7.79
CA SER A 130 -9.74 25.15 6.93
C SER A 130 -9.96 24.20 5.75
N PHE A 131 -9.27 24.48 4.65
CA PHE A 131 -9.08 23.60 3.52
C PHE A 131 -7.67 23.05 3.52
N LYS A 132 -7.52 21.82 3.08
CA LYS A 132 -6.23 21.18 2.90
C LYS A 132 -6.18 20.48 1.53
N ILE A 133 -5.15 20.76 0.76
CA ILE A 133 -4.88 20.12 -0.53
C ILE A 133 -3.58 19.34 -0.37
N ASN A 134 -3.57 18.08 -0.77
CA ASN A 134 -2.42 17.22 -0.65
C ASN A 134 -2.12 16.52 -1.99
N TYR A 135 -0.85 16.43 -2.31
CA TYR A 135 -0.32 15.52 -3.31
C TYR A 135 0.82 14.74 -2.70
N ASN A 136 0.84 13.44 -2.92
CA ASN A 136 2.00 12.64 -2.58
C ASN A 136 2.28 11.55 -3.63
N ARG A 137 3.56 11.30 -3.86
CA ARG A 137 4.08 10.16 -4.61
C ARG A 137 4.92 9.31 -3.68
N THR A 138 4.65 8.01 -3.68
CA THR A 138 5.35 7.03 -2.84
C THR A 138 5.81 5.84 -3.66
N ARG A 139 6.88 5.17 -3.21
CA ARG A 139 7.39 3.92 -3.77
C ARG A 139 7.37 2.82 -2.73
N GLN A 140 7.06 1.61 -3.16
CA GLN A 140 7.05 0.43 -2.30
C GLN A 140 7.85 -0.68 -2.94
N TYR A 141 8.84 -1.18 -2.20
CA TYR A 141 9.79 -2.21 -2.66
C TYR A 141 9.53 -3.58 -2.05
N LEU A 142 8.72 -3.66 -1.00
CA LEU A 142 8.29 -4.90 -0.34
C LEU A 142 6.81 -5.13 -0.64
N HIS A 143 6.48 -6.29 -1.19
CA HIS A 143 5.13 -6.69 -1.60
C HIS A 143 4.62 -7.82 -0.71
N LEU A 144 3.37 -7.76 -0.30
CA LEU A 144 2.64 -8.90 0.23
C LEU A 144 1.85 -9.52 -0.90
N LEU A 145 2.18 -10.75 -1.25
CA LEU A 145 1.49 -11.53 -2.26
C LEU A 145 0.46 -12.43 -1.57
N SER A 146 -0.80 -12.09 -1.74
CA SER A 146 -1.94 -12.81 -1.18
C SER A 146 -3.04 -12.90 -2.22
N ASN A 147 -3.60 -14.09 -2.40
CA ASN A 147 -4.78 -14.33 -3.24
C ASN A 147 -6.06 -14.42 -2.42
N THR A 148 -5.99 -14.13 -1.13
CA THR A 148 -7.11 -14.15 -0.20
C THR A 148 -7.51 -12.73 0.21
N THR A 149 -8.75 -12.58 0.70
CA THR A 149 -9.27 -11.29 1.19
C THR A 149 -8.88 -10.98 2.64
N SER A 150 -8.27 -11.94 3.32
CA SER A 150 -7.74 -11.81 4.68
C SER A 150 -6.32 -12.35 4.73
N ILE A 151 -5.52 -11.84 5.67
CA ILE A 151 -4.15 -12.32 5.88
C ILE A 151 -4.18 -13.82 6.16
N SER A 152 -3.40 -14.58 5.39
CA SER A 152 -3.30 -16.03 5.47
C SER A 152 -1.87 -16.43 5.81
N PRO A 153 -1.64 -17.55 6.51
CA PRO A 153 -0.31 -18.13 6.71
C PRO A 153 0.41 -18.49 5.40
N THR A 154 -0.33 -18.57 4.29
CA THR A 154 0.20 -18.82 2.95
C THR A 154 0.60 -17.57 2.19
N ASP A 155 0.36 -16.39 2.75
CA ASP A 155 0.77 -15.13 2.16
C ASP A 155 2.29 -15.02 2.14
N THR A 156 2.82 -14.53 1.02
CA THR A 156 4.25 -14.49 0.77
C THR A 156 4.75 -13.06 0.69
N TRP A 157 5.71 -12.70 1.55
CA TRP A 157 6.44 -11.45 1.43
C TRP A 157 7.52 -11.57 0.35
N LYS A 158 7.57 -10.59 -0.54
CA LYS A 158 8.44 -10.57 -1.71
C LYS A 158 9.06 -9.20 -1.91
N LEU A 159 10.37 -9.14 -2.14
CA LEU A 159 11.06 -7.90 -2.53
C LEU A 159 10.92 -7.63 -4.03
N SER A 160 11.01 -6.35 -4.40
CA SER A 160 11.20 -5.98 -5.80
C SER A 160 12.49 -6.60 -6.33
N ASP A 161 12.42 -7.22 -7.51
CA ASP A 161 13.52 -7.99 -8.09
C ASP A 161 13.62 -7.79 -9.60
N TYR A 162 14.19 -8.75 -10.31
CA TYR A 162 14.36 -8.69 -11.76
C TYR A 162 13.04 -8.57 -12.53
N TYR A 163 11.98 -9.23 -12.04
CA TYR A 163 10.65 -9.27 -12.68
C TYR A 163 9.63 -8.38 -11.96
N LEU A 164 9.71 -8.23 -10.65
CA LEU A 164 8.76 -7.50 -9.82
C LEU A 164 9.23 -6.08 -9.58
N LYS A 165 8.65 -5.14 -10.34
CA LYS A 165 8.96 -3.72 -10.22
C LYS A 165 8.37 -3.12 -8.94
N PRO A 166 8.99 -2.07 -8.37
CA PRO A 166 8.40 -1.33 -7.27
C PRO A 166 7.03 -0.77 -7.63
N GLN A 167 6.09 -0.84 -6.70
CA GLN A 167 4.84 -0.10 -6.85
C GLN A 167 5.10 1.40 -6.71
N VAL A 168 4.42 2.20 -7.51
CA VAL A 168 4.46 3.66 -7.45
C VAL A 168 3.03 4.16 -7.34
N GLY A 169 2.75 4.88 -6.27
CA GLY A 169 1.44 5.47 -6.02
C GLY A 169 1.48 6.99 -6.06
N ASP A 170 0.58 7.60 -6.84
CA ASP A 170 0.29 9.02 -6.84
C ASP A 170 -1.09 9.25 -6.21
N GLN A 171 -1.16 10.10 -5.20
CA GLN A 171 -2.40 10.42 -4.51
C GLN A 171 -2.63 11.92 -4.46
N TYR A 172 -3.84 12.33 -4.78
CA TYR A 172 -4.38 13.68 -4.66
C TYR A 172 -5.51 13.65 -3.64
N ALA A 173 -5.54 14.61 -2.73
CA ALA A 173 -6.60 14.72 -1.75
C ALA A 173 -6.97 16.18 -1.49
N LEU A 174 -8.25 16.43 -1.26
CA LEU A 174 -8.83 17.70 -0.84
C LEU A 174 -9.68 17.46 0.39
N GLY A 175 -9.39 18.19 1.48
CA GLY A 175 -10.13 18.11 2.74
C GLY A 175 -10.69 19.46 3.14
N PHE A 176 -11.91 19.45 3.68
CA PHE A 176 -12.51 20.57 4.39
C PHE A 176 -12.76 20.18 5.84
N TYR A 177 -12.35 21.03 6.76
CA TYR A 177 -12.42 20.80 8.20
C TYR A 177 -13.15 21.97 8.85
N GLN A 178 -14.10 21.68 9.73
CA GLN A 178 -14.92 22.65 10.41
C GLN A 178 -15.09 22.29 11.88
N MET A 179 -14.88 23.27 12.76
CA MET A 179 -15.24 23.19 14.18
C MET A 179 -16.61 23.85 14.40
N LEU A 180 -17.52 23.11 15.02
CA LEU A 180 -18.88 23.55 15.31
C LEU A 180 -19.10 23.68 16.82
N PHE A 181 -20.17 24.38 17.23
CA PHE A 181 -20.62 24.51 18.62
C PHE A 181 -19.48 24.86 19.58
N ASN A 182 -18.88 26.04 19.38
CA ASN A 182 -17.74 26.54 20.18
C ASN A 182 -16.58 25.54 20.29
N ASN A 183 -16.22 24.90 19.15
CA ASN A 183 -15.13 23.94 19.00
C ASN A 183 -15.38 22.57 19.67
N SER A 184 -16.60 22.31 20.15
CA SER A 184 -16.90 21.01 20.79
C SER A 184 -17.18 19.88 19.81
N ILE A 185 -17.51 20.18 18.54
CA ILE A 185 -17.73 19.18 17.48
C ILE A 185 -16.80 19.47 16.31
N GLN A 186 -16.01 18.47 15.94
CA GLN A 186 -15.14 18.51 14.76
C GLN A 186 -15.84 17.79 13.62
N THR A 187 -15.84 18.41 12.44
CA THR A 187 -16.37 17.81 11.21
C THR A 187 -15.30 17.86 10.12
N SER A 188 -15.24 16.83 9.28
CA SER A 188 -14.41 16.84 8.09
C SER A 188 -15.09 16.13 6.93
N VAL A 189 -14.80 16.62 5.73
CA VAL A 189 -15.09 15.94 4.46
C VAL A 189 -13.82 15.92 3.67
N GLU A 190 -13.39 14.73 3.24
CA GLU A 190 -12.20 14.54 2.43
C GLU A 190 -12.55 13.78 1.15
N VAL A 191 -12.04 14.23 0.02
CA VAL A 191 -12.12 13.51 -1.24
C VAL A 191 -10.72 13.17 -1.70
N TYR A 192 -10.54 11.98 -2.27
CA TYR A 192 -9.24 11.58 -2.78
C TYR A 192 -9.34 10.81 -4.08
N TYR A 193 -8.25 10.88 -4.83
CA TYR A 193 -8.01 10.08 -6.02
C TYR A 193 -6.58 9.55 -5.98
N LYS A 194 -6.42 8.24 -6.18
CA LYS A 194 -5.13 7.56 -6.16
C LYS A 194 -4.94 6.72 -7.42
N GLN A 195 -3.75 6.80 -8.01
CA GLN A 195 -3.29 5.94 -9.08
C GLN A 195 -2.11 5.11 -8.59
N ILE A 196 -2.08 3.83 -8.94
CA ILE A 196 -1.00 2.94 -8.56
C ILE A 196 -0.52 2.21 -9.80
N SER A 197 0.78 2.28 -10.04
CA SER A 197 1.46 1.56 -11.12
C SER A 197 2.25 0.38 -10.56
N ASN A 198 2.43 -0.65 -11.38
CA ASN A 198 3.16 -1.88 -11.04
C ASN A 198 2.58 -2.63 -9.83
N MET A 199 1.27 -2.57 -9.63
CA MET A 199 0.61 -3.51 -8.71
C MET A 199 0.68 -4.91 -9.30
N LEU A 200 0.59 -5.90 -8.43
CA LEU A 200 0.59 -7.31 -8.81
C LEU A 200 -0.80 -7.88 -8.54
N ASP A 201 -1.30 -8.62 -9.50
CA ASP A 201 -2.47 -9.49 -9.39
C ASP A 201 -2.09 -10.88 -9.88
N PHE A 202 -2.98 -11.85 -9.81
CA PHE A 202 -2.67 -13.25 -10.07
C PHE A 202 -3.37 -13.75 -11.31
N LYS A 203 -2.69 -14.62 -12.06
CA LYS A 203 -3.35 -15.40 -13.12
C LYS A 203 -4.40 -16.33 -12.50
N GLY A 204 -5.49 -16.58 -13.21
CA GLY A 204 -6.54 -17.47 -12.73
C GLY A 204 -6.01 -18.87 -12.40
N GLY A 205 -6.47 -19.44 -11.28
CA GLY A 205 -6.12 -20.81 -10.88
C GLY A 205 -4.70 -21.02 -10.33
N THR A 206 -3.94 -19.96 -10.07
CA THR A 206 -2.56 -20.11 -9.57
C THR A 206 -2.49 -20.49 -8.10
N ASN A 207 -1.54 -21.35 -7.78
CA ASN A 207 -1.19 -21.70 -6.40
C ASN A 207 0.10 -20.96 -6.00
N LEU A 208 -0.03 -20.04 -5.05
CA LEU A 208 1.08 -19.21 -4.56
C LEU A 208 1.88 -19.88 -3.45
N VAL A 209 1.37 -21.00 -2.91
CA VAL A 209 1.99 -21.67 -1.77
C VAL A 209 3.33 -22.25 -2.17
N MET A 210 4.40 -21.74 -1.56
CA MET A 210 5.78 -22.19 -1.81
C MET A 210 6.22 -22.16 -3.27
N ALA A 211 5.73 -21.15 -4.03
CA ALA A 211 6.10 -20.94 -5.42
C ALA A 211 7.53 -20.36 -5.53
N ASP A 212 8.46 -21.07 -6.15
CA ASP A 212 9.85 -20.61 -6.34
C ASP A 212 9.95 -19.49 -7.39
N ASN A 213 9.17 -19.61 -8.47
CA ASN A 213 9.17 -18.72 -9.63
C ASN A 213 7.80 -18.04 -9.77
N ILE A 214 7.52 -17.13 -8.83
CA ILE A 214 6.22 -16.48 -8.70
C ILE A 214 5.92 -15.52 -9.88
N GLU A 215 6.97 -15.09 -10.60
CA GLU A 215 6.88 -14.20 -11.75
C GLU A 215 6.07 -14.76 -12.94
N LYS A 216 5.87 -16.08 -13.00
CA LYS A 216 5.01 -16.73 -14.01
C LYS A 216 3.53 -16.73 -13.61
N ASP A 217 3.24 -16.57 -12.32
CA ASP A 217 1.92 -16.71 -11.71
C ASP A 217 1.28 -15.34 -11.42
N VAL A 218 2.05 -14.25 -11.52
CA VAL A 218 1.60 -12.88 -11.29
C VAL A 218 1.50 -12.07 -12.58
N VAL A 219 0.58 -11.11 -12.57
CA VAL A 219 0.36 -10.17 -13.66
C VAL A 219 0.56 -8.75 -13.14
N ASN A 220 1.26 -7.91 -13.90
CA ASN A 220 1.33 -6.49 -13.60
C ASN A 220 -0.01 -5.82 -13.93
N VAL A 221 -0.54 -5.08 -12.96
CA VAL A 221 -1.78 -4.33 -13.11
C VAL A 221 -1.59 -2.88 -12.74
N LYS A 222 -2.42 -2.01 -13.30
CA LYS A 222 -2.63 -0.65 -12.82
C LYS A 222 -3.79 -0.65 -11.84
N GLY A 223 -3.67 0.13 -10.77
CA GLY A 223 -4.73 0.40 -9.81
C GLY A 223 -5.20 1.84 -9.88
N LYS A 224 -6.48 2.08 -9.65
CA LYS A 224 -7.04 3.39 -9.31
C LYS A 224 -7.99 3.23 -8.12
N ALA A 225 -7.91 4.18 -7.20
CA ALA A 225 -8.84 4.27 -6.09
C ALA A 225 -9.33 5.71 -5.94
N TYR A 226 -10.59 5.88 -5.56
CA TYR A 226 -11.16 7.18 -5.23
C TYR A 226 -12.21 7.01 -4.16
N GLY A 227 -12.44 8.06 -3.40
CA GLY A 227 -13.42 8.02 -2.33
C GLY A 227 -13.73 9.38 -1.74
N VAL A 228 -14.75 9.35 -0.91
CA VAL A 228 -15.18 10.47 -0.05
C VAL A 228 -15.26 9.94 1.36
N GLU A 229 -14.62 10.64 2.28
CA GLU A 229 -14.61 10.35 3.71
C GLU A 229 -15.32 11.47 4.45
N PHE A 230 -16.25 11.12 5.29
CA PHE A 230 -16.98 12.04 6.15
C PHE A 230 -16.76 11.65 7.61
N SER A 231 -16.41 12.62 8.45
CA SER A 231 -16.21 12.39 9.88
C SER A 231 -16.85 13.50 10.71
N VAL A 232 -17.53 13.10 11.77
CA VAL A 232 -18.04 13.99 12.81
C VAL A 232 -17.68 13.40 14.15
N LYS A 233 -17.08 14.20 15.04
CA LYS A 233 -16.70 13.72 16.36
C LYS A 233 -16.80 14.78 17.45
N ARG A 234 -17.08 14.31 18.65
CA ARG A 234 -17.02 15.07 19.90
C ARG A 234 -16.13 14.33 20.89
N ASP A 235 -14.97 14.89 21.21
CA ASP A 235 -13.96 14.28 22.07
C ASP A 235 -14.01 14.79 23.53
N GLU A 236 -14.88 15.77 23.81
CA GLU A 236 -14.95 16.47 25.10
C GLU A 236 -16.24 16.17 25.87
N GLY A 237 -16.18 16.36 27.19
CA GLY A 237 -17.30 16.20 28.09
C GLY A 237 -17.60 14.77 28.53
N ARG A 238 -18.77 14.56 29.13
CA ARG A 238 -19.22 13.24 29.62
C ARG A 238 -19.69 12.33 28.47
N VAL A 239 -20.19 12.92 27.39
CA VAL A 239 -20.66 12.23 26.18
C VAL A 239 -19.65 12.49 25.09
N ARG A 240 -18.90 11.43 24.68
CA ARG A 240 -17.93 11.45 23.60
C ARG A 240 -18.39 10.49 22.54
N TRP A 241 -18.30 10.88 21.29
CA TRP A 241 -18.72 10.04 20.18
C TRP A 241 -18.02 10.42 18.89
N SER A 242 -17.93 9.47 17.98
CA SER A 242 -17.49 9.71 16.61
C SER A 242 -18.32 8.89 15.64
N ILE A 243 -18.55 9.46 14.47
CA ILE A 243 -19.16 8.78 13.32
C ILE A 243 -18.26 9.07 12.12
N GLY A 244 -17.77 8.01 11.50
CA GLY A 244 -17.01 8.06 10.26
C GLY A 244 -17.75 7.26 9.19
N TYR A 245 -17.93 7.83 8.01
CA TYR A 245 -18.46 7.17 6.84
C TYR A 245 -17.53 7.36 5.67
N THR A 246 -17.20 6.26 4.99
CA THR A 246 -16.35 6.25 3.80
C THR A 246 -17.10 5.60 2.64
N TYR A 247 -17.18 6.32 1.53
CA TYR A 247 -17.47 5.74 0.23
C TYR A 247 -16.17 5.66 -0.55
N ALA A 248 -15.73 4.45 -0.92
CA ALA A 248 -14.48 4.22 -1.64
C ALA A 248 -14.64 3.16 -2.71
N ARG A 249 -13.98 3.35 -3.85
CA ARG A 249 -13.93 2.36 -4.91
C ARG A 249 -12.48 2.12 -5.33
N THR A 250 -12.15 0.87 -5.55
CA THR A 250 -10.83 0.45 -6.03
C THR A 250 -10.97 -0.47 -7.23
N PHE A 251 -10.31 -0.11 -8.32
CA PHE A 251 -10.33 -0.85 -9.58
C PHE A 251 -8.91 -1.20 -10.02
N LEU A 252 -8.80 -2.35 -10.66
CA LEU A 252 -7.58 -2.85 -11.28
C LEU A 252 -7.78 -2.99 -12.79
N LYS A 253 -6.67 -2.91 -13.53
CA LYS A 253 -6.63 -3.17 -14.97
C LYS A 253 -5.34 -3.93 -15.29
N SER A 254 -5.46 -5.11 -15.91
CA SER A 254 -4.30 -5.88 -16.36
C SER A 254 -3.55 -5.18 -17.49
N LEU A 255 -2.22 -5.34 -17.49
CA LEU A 255 -1.31 -4.80 -18.50
C LEU A 255 -0.64 -5.93 -19.32
N GLY A 256 -1.09 -7.17 -19.15
CA GLY A 256 -0.56 -8.33 -19.85
C GLY A 256 -0.71 -8.24 -21.36
N LYS A 257 0.19 -8.91 -22.07
CA LYS A 257 0.18 -8.99 -23.54
C LYS A 257 -0.45 -10.29 -24.03
N PHE A 258 -0.41 -11.33 -23.21
CA PHE A 258 -0.86 -12.67 -23.56
C PHE A 258 -2.25 -12.95 -22.97
N SER A 259 -3.00 -13.85 -23.56
CA SER A 259 -4.39 -14.14 -23.17
C SER A 259 -4.52 -14.58 -21.70
N ASP A 260 -3.55 -15.31 -21.17
CA ASP A 260 -3.48 -15.76 -19.78
C ASP A 260 -3.04 -14.67 -18.78
N GLU A 261 -2.57 -13.53 -19.28
CA GLU A 261 -2.22 -12.33 -18.51
C GLU A 261 -3.31 -11.25 -18.56
N ILE A 262 -4.35 -11.44 -19.39
CA ILE A 262 -5.46 -10.51 -19.55
C ILE A 262 -6.58 -10.90 -18.58
N ILE A 263 -6.87 -10.04 -17.62
CA ILE A 263 -7.97 -10.19 -16.67
C ILE A 263 -9.11 -9.28 -17.14
N ASN A 264 -10.36 -9.78 -17.09
CA ASN A 264 -11.58 -9.05 -17.46
C ASN A 264 -11.49 -8.38 -18.84
N ASN A 265 -11.01 -9.11 -19.86
CA ASN A 265 -10.85 -8.63 -21.24
C ASN A 265 -10.00 -7.34 -21.36
N GLY A 266 -9.12 -7.08 -20.40
CA GLY A 266 -8.30 -5.86 -20.35
C GLY A 266 -9.05 -4.61 -19.94
N GLU A 267 -10.28 -4.72 -19.46
CA GLU A 267 -11.07 -3.62 -18.91
C GLU A 267 -10.85 -3.45 -17.40
N TRP A 268 -11.28 -2.32 -16.86
CA TRP A 268 -11.25 -2.07 -15.43
C TRP A 268 -12.22 -2.99 -14.68
N PHE A 269 -11.76 -3.64 -13.61
CA PHE A 269 -12.56 -4.47 -12.73
C PHE A 269 -12.36 -4.11 -11.26
N PRO A 270 -13.36 -4.31 -10.40
CA PRO A 270 -13.20 -4.06 -8.97
C PRO A 270 -12.13 -4.96 -8.37
N ALA A 271 -11.26 -4.41 -7.52
CA ALA A 271 -10.29 -5.21 -6.77
C ALA A 271 -11.01 -6.16 -5.80
N ASN A 272 -10.41 -7.32 -5.51
CA ASN A 272 -10.96 -8.30 -4.56
C ASN A 272 -11.13 -7.74 -3.13
N PHE A 273 -10.44 -6.65 -2.80
CA PHE A 273 -10.54 -5.90 -1.55
C PHE A 273 -11.38 -4.61 -1.67
N ASP A 274 -12.03 -4.36 -2.83
CA ASP A 274 -12.96 -3.22 -3.00
C ASP A 274 -14.13 -3.35 -2.02
N LYS A 275 -14.35 -2.30 -1.23
CA LYS A 275 -15.36 -2.24 -0.19
C LYS A 275 -16.04 -0.88 -0.27
N PRO A 276 -17.13 -0.77 -1.05
CA PRO A 276 -17.70 0.53 -1.41
C PRO A 276 -18.14 1.39 -0.24
N ASN A 277 -18.68 0.81 0.81
CA ASN A 277 -19.18 1.59 1.96
C ASN A 277 -18.63 1.03 3.26
N ASP A 278 -18.21 1.93 4.14
CA ASP A 278 -17.74 1.62 5.49
C ASP A 278 -18.28 2.68 6.46
N LEU A 279 -18.97 2.26 7.51
CA LEU A 279 -19.48 3.10 8.58
C LEU A 279 -18.94 2.61 9.90
N VAL A 280 -18.30 3.49 10.64
CA VAL A 280 -17.83 3.24 12.00
C VAL A 280 -18.41 4.30 12.92
N ALA A 281 -19.05 3.87 14.01
CA ALA A 281 -19.55 4.76 15.04
C ALA A 281 -19.06 4.31 16.41
N THR A 282 -18.58 5.24 17.20
CA THR A 282 -18.18 5.00 18.59
C THR A 282 -19.00 5.90 19.51
N PHE A 283 -19.36 5.39 20.67
CA PHE A 283 -20.05 6.16 21.69
C PHE A 283 -19.49 5.80 23.08
N ASN A 284 -19.16 6.83 23.86
CA ASN A 284 -18.66 6.70 25.21
C ASN A 284 -19.43 7.64 26.13
N PHE A 285 -19.95 7.11 27.21
CA PHE A 285 -20.65 7.88 28.23
C PHE A 285 -20.04 7.66 29.61
N LEU A 286 -19.63 8.75 30.23
CA LEU A 286 -19.08 8.77 31.59
C LEU A 286 -20.19 9.10 32.59
N PHE A 287 -20.80 8.07 33.20
CA PHE A 287 -21.82 8.24 34.23
C PHE A 287 -21.21 8.88 35.50
N SER A 288 -20.08 8.38 35.93
CA SER A 288 -19.32 8.84 37.07
C SER A 288 -17.83 8.58 36.89
N ARG A 289 -17.01 9.00 37.87
CA ARG A 289 -15.57 8.68 37.88
C ARG A 289 -15.27 7.17 37.93
N ARG A 290 -16.23 6.34 38.33
CA ARG A 290 -16.07 4.89 38.52
C ARG A 290 -16.84 4.06 37.50
N PHE A 291 -17.77 4.66 36.76
CA PHE A 291 -18.62 3.94 35.82
C PHE A 291 -18.70 4.67 34.48
N SER A 292 -18.38 3.95 33.41
CA SER A 292 -18.50 4.41 32.02
C SER A 292 -19.12 3.30 31.16
N PHE A 293 -19.81 3.72 30.11
CA PHE A 293 -20.34 2.86 29.05
C PHE A 293 -19.67 3.21 27.73
N SER A 294 -19.24 2.18 27.00
CA SER A 294 -18.64 2.34 25.66
C SER A 294 -19.27 1.33 24.71
N THR A 295 -19.59 1.78 23.50
CA THR A 295 -20.04 0.91 22.43
C THR A 295 -19.42 1.32 21.11
N ASN A 296 -19.14 0.32 20.25
CA ASN A 296 -18.66 0.50 18.90
C ASN A 296 -19.61 -0.20 17.93
N TYR A 297 -19.92 0.47 16.85
CA TYR A 297 -20.70 -0.08 15.74
C TYR A 297 -19.89 0.00 14.46
N THR A 298 -19.85 -1.09 13.71
CA THR A 298 -19.17 -1.14 12.41
C THR A 298 -20.11 -1.80 11.40
N TRP A 299 -20.29 -1.16 10.27
CA TRP A 299 -21.03 -1.71 9.15
C TRP A 299 -20.27 -1.45 7.86
N SER A 300 -20.28 -2.45 6.97
CA SER A 300 -19.64 -2.32 5.66
C SER A 300 -20.32 -3.18 4.60
N THR A 301 -20.22 -2.76 3.34
CA THR A 301 -20.63 -3.57 2.21
C THR A 301 -19.71 -4.78 2.01
N GLY A 302 -20.22 -5.82 1.35
CA GLY A 302 -19.43 -6.97 0.92
C GLY A 302 -18.33 -6.59 -0.07
N ARG A 303 -17.43 -7.54 -0.32
CA ARG A 303 -16.34 -7.44 -1.29
C ARG A 303 -16.69 -8.23 -2.55
N PRO A 304 -16.14 -7.88 -3.73
CA PRO A 304 -16.21 -8.71 -4.91
C PRO A 304 -15.59 -10.08 -4.68
N ILE A 305 -16.20 -11.12 -5.25
CA ILE A 305 -15.65 -12.46 -5.27
C ILE A 305 -15.61 -12.97 -6.71
N THR A 306 -14.56 -13.72 -7.05
CA THR A 306 -14.48 -14.44 -8.32
C THR A 306 -15.08 -15.84 -8.12
N TYR A 307 -16.11 -16.16 -8.86
CA TYR A 307 -16.76 -17.48 -8.83
C TYR A 307 -16.22 -18.33 -9.99
N PRO A 308 -15.63 -19.50 -9.72
CA PRO A 308 -15.28 -20.42 -10.80
C PRO A 308 -16.56 -20.97 -11.42
N VAL A 309 -16.71 -20.79 -12.74
CA VAL A 309 -17.91 -21.23 -13.49
C VAL A 309 -17.73 -22.58 -14.18
N ALA A 310 -16.49 -23.03 -14.36
CA ALA A 310 -16.17 -24.36 -14.89
C ALA A 310 -14.74 -24.76 -14.50
N THR A 311 -14.51 -26.06 -14.36
CA THR A 311 -13.20 -26.70 -14.34
C THR A 311 -13.09 -27.56 -15.59
N TYR A 312 -12.02 -27.43 -16.35
CA TYR A 312 -11.73 -28.24 -17.52
C TYR A 312 -10.63 -29.25 -17.20
#